data_8db3f84dfca0f2597342acfc04d378c9
#
_entry.id   8db3f84dfca0f2597342acfc04d378c9
#
_cell.length_a   1.000
_cell.length_b   1.000
_cell.length_c   1.000
_cell.angle_alpha   90.00
_cell.angle_beta   90.00
_cell.angle_gamma   90.00
#
_symmetry.space_group_name_H-M   'P 1'
#
loop_
_entity.id
_entity.type
_entity.pdbx_description
1 polymer ?
#
loop_
_entity_poly.entity_id
_entity_poly.type
_entity_poly.pdbx_seq_one_letter_code
_entity_poly.pdbx_strand_id
1 'polypeptide(L)'
;MSIDQKPTIVVAGSLSKQGRSVTESLLGSGRYHVRALTSRTDSPAALKLAEQGAELFAVPLAINHRSDFVKAFRGAQGAFLMTPVVAPPATYEFDIGRDLADAAVEAGVDHIVFSTLENVDEITGGSKFAPHFTDKARIKAYIQGLPVRSSFVELAFFYTNLLEYYTPRMEGDALLFPIYLPEHFRAPFVDPLTATGPAVLEILDHPDIYAGQTLPIIGDVLSPAEMIETFKRVTGRKAVYASAYTPDELVRHFPEFGENSELVRENIGMVEYAVEYGYFRKDRDLLWSRRINPSSLTWEQFLVKTGWDGKKRAFGLSS
;
A
#
# COMPACT_ATOMS: atom_id res chain seq x y z
N MET A 1 30.69 -15.08 20.15
CA MET A 1 29.52 -14.39 19.54
C MET A 1 30.09 -13.19 18.81
N SER A 2 29.97 -13.18 17.47
CA SER A 2 30.44 -12.05 16.65
C SER A 2 29.64 -10.82 16.99
N ILE A 3 30.30 -9.83 17.57
CA ILE A 3 29.74 -8.51 17.83
C ILE A 3 29.64 -7.83 16.47
N ASP A 4 28.46 -7.30 16.11
CA ASP A 4 28.20 -6.36 15.00
C ASP A 4 27.58 -6.88 13.70
N GLN A 5 26.84 -7.96 13.65
CA GLN A 5 26.04 -8.20 12.46
C GLN A 5 24.60 -7.67 12.67
N LYS A 6 24.25 -6.56 11.96
CA LYS A 6 22.89 -6.01 11.98
C LYS A 6 21.90 -7.09 11.53
N PRO A 7 20.72 -7.18 12.16
CA PRO A 7 19.69 -8.12 11.70
C PRO A 7 19.26 -7.80 10.26
N THR A 8 19.09 -8.84 9.46
CA THR A 8 18.65 -8.71 8.07
C THR A 8 17.13 -8.70 8.00
N ILE A 9 16.57 -7.70 7.33
CA ILE A 9 15.16 -7.60 7.01
C ILE A 9 14.98 -7.75 5.50
N VAL A 10 14.14 -8.70 5.11
CA VAL A 10 13.75 -8.88 3.71
C VAL A 10 12.53 -8.01 3.41
N VAL A 11 12.58 -7.25 2.31
CA VAL A 11 11.48 -6.40 1.85
C VAL A 11 10.95 -6.93 0.52
N ALA A 12 9.78 -7.55 0.55
CA ALA A 12 9.08 -7.98 -0.66
C ALA A 12 8.47 -6.78 -1.38
N GLY A 13 8.60 -6.74 -2.72
CA GLY A 13 8.09 -5.63 -3.53
C GLY A 13 8.81 -4.31 -3.29
N SER A 14 10.13 -4.35 -3.09
CA SER A 14 10.97 -3.21 -2.71
C SER A 14 10.90 -1.99 -3.64
N LEU A 15 10.47 -2.16 -4.89
CA LEU A 15 10.27 -1.05 -5.85
C LEU A 15 8.84 -0.50 -5.84
N SER A 16 7.90 -1.13 -5.13
CA SER A 16 6.56 -0.58 -4.93
C SER A 16 6.59 0.66 -4.02
N LYS A 17 5.51 1.44 -3.97
CA LYS A 17 5.42 2.60 -3.08
C LYS A 17 5.65 2.23 -1.62
N GLN A 18 5.02 1.16 -1.15
CA GLN A 18 5.17 0.67 0.21
C GLN A 18 6.58 0.11 0.46
N GLY A 19 7.05 -0.79 -0.42
CA GLY A 19 8.35 -1.43 -0.28
C GLY A 19 9.52 -0.45 -0.33
N ARG A 20 9.46 0.60 -1.17
CA ARG A 20 10.46 1.68 -1.19
C ARG A 20 10.47 2.44 0.14
N SER A 21 9.31 2.84 0.63
CA SER A 21 9.18 3.50 1.93
C SER A 21 9.80 2.68 3.05
N VAL A 22 9.53 1.36 3.08
CA VAL A 22 10.09 0.44 4.08
C VAL A 22 11.62 0.32 3.91
N THR A 23 12.08 0.08 2.69
CA THR A 23 13.52 -0.05 2.40
C THR A 23 14.28 1.21 2.82
N GLU A 24 13.81 2.39 2.42
CA GLU A 24 14.45 3.67 2.75
C GLU A 24 14.44 3.94 4.26
N SER A 25 13.36 3.63 4.97
CA SER A 25 13.27 3.81 6.42
C SER A 25 14.21 2.87 7.20
N LEU A 26 14.27 1.60 6.80
CA LEU A 26 15.17 0.62 7.41
C LEU A 26 16.63 0.97 7.20
N LEU A 27 17.04 1.32 5.97
CA LEU A 27 18.39 1.77 5.64
C LEU A 27 18.75 3.05 6.40
N GLY A 28 17.85 4.05 6.37
CA GLY A 28 18.05 5.33 7.05
C GLY A 28 18.19 5.21 8.56
N SER A 29 17.58 4.19 9.18
CA SER A 29 17.74 3.91 10.61
C SER A 29 19.17 3.46 11.00
N GLY A 30 19.90 2.90 10.05
CA GLY A 30 21.22 2.33 10.27
C GLY A 30 21.25 1.07 11.14
N ARG A 31 20.11 0.54 11.59
CA ARG A 31 20.00 -0.61 12.51
C ARG A 31 19.91 -1.95 11.81
N TYR A 32 19.51 -1.97 10.55
CA TYR A 32 19.21 -3.18 9.80
C TYR A 32 20.08 -3.32 8.56
N HIS A 33 20.35 -4.56 8.17
CA HIS A 33 20.72 -4.91 6.82
C HIS A 33 19.44 -5.18 6.03
N VAL A 34 19.31 -4.62 4.81
CA VAL A 34 18.07 -4.73 4.02
C VAL A 34 18.32 -5.54 2.77
N ARG A 35 17.58 -6.64 2.61
CA ARG A 35 17.52 -7.42 1.38
C ARG A 35 16.24 -7.07 0.62
N ALA A 36 16.41 -6.40 -0.52
CA ALA A 36 15.35 -5.85 -1.33
C ALA A 36 14.96 -6.81 -2.47
N LEU A 37 13.77 -7.40 -2.41
CA LEU A 37 13.28 -8.32 -3.46
C LEU A 37 12.68 -7.54 -4.63
N THR A 38 13.15 -7.81 -5.83
CA THR A 38 12.64 -7.23 -7.07
C THR A 38 12.88 -8.16 -8.25
N SER A 39 12.01 -8.12 -9.26
CA SER A 39 12.23 -8.82 -10.55
C SER A 39 13.21 -8.09 -11.47
N ARG A 40 13.56 -6.82 -11.15
CA ARG A 40 14.36 -5.93 -12.01
C ARG A 40 15.48 -5.28 -11.23
N THR A 41 16.52 -6.08 -10.93
CA THR A 41 17.70 -5.61 -10.18
C THR A 41 18.57 -4.61 -10.93
N ASP A 42 18.42 -4.53 -12.24
CA ASP A 42 19.13 -3.64 -13.15
C ASP A 42 18.39 -2.31 -13.43
N SER A 43 17.18 -2.15 -12.92
CA SER A 43 16.42 -0.91 -13.11
C SER A 43 17.07 0.27 -12.36
N PRO A 44 16.95 1.52 -12.86
CA PRO A 44 17.49 2.69 -12.16
C PRO A 44 17.01 2.81 -10.71
N ALA A 45 15.73 2.45 -10.45
CA ALA A 45 15.17 2.47 -9.11
C ALA A 45 15.81 1.41 -8.19
N ALA A 46 16.10 0.20 -8.68
CA ALA A 46 16.80 -0.83 -7.92
C ALA A 46 18.24 -0.45 -7.64
N LEU A 47 18.96 0.05 -8.64
CA LEU A 47 20.33 0.51 -8.49
C LEU A 47 20.46 1.62 -7.46
N LYS A 48 19.50 2.55 -7.43
CA LYS A 48 19.45 3.59 -6.40
C LYS A 48 19.29 3.00 -4.98
N LEU A 49 18.49 1.96 -4.79
CA LEU A 49 18.40 1.27 -3.50
C LEU A 49 19.72 0.57 -3.13
N ALA A 50 20.41 -0.03 -4.11
CA ALA A 50 21.72 -0.62 -3.89
C ALA A 50 22.79 0.43 -3.49
N GLU A 51 22.79 1.59 -4.14
CA GLU A 51 23.66 2.73 -3.77
C GLU A 51 23.42 3.20 -2.33
N GLN A 52 22.19 3.06 -1.83
CA GLN A 52 21.82 3.36 -0.45
C GLN A 52 22.19 2.24 0.53
N GLY A 53 22.68 1.11 0.05
CA GLY A 53 23.17 -0.01 0.86
C GLY A 53 22.22 -1.22 0.93
N ALA A 54 21.17 -1.29 0.10
CA ALA A 54 20.33 -2.48 0.01
C ALA A 54 21.03 -3.62 -0.75
N GLU A 55 20.93 -4.84 -0.24
CA GLU A 55 21.25 -6.07 -0.98
C GLU A 55 20.09 -6.36 -1.94
N LEU A 56 20.34 -6.31 -3.25
CA LEU A 56 19.30 -6.65 -4.24
C LEU A 56 19.21 -8.17 -4.42
N PHE A 57 17.99 -8.70 -4.42
CA PHE A 57 17.72 -10.10 -4.69
C PHE A 57 16.70 -10.24 -5.82
N ALA A 58 17.10 -10.91 -6.91
CA ALA A 58 16.28 -11.06 -8.11
C ALA A 58 15.22 -12.16 -7.92
N VAL A 59 13.95 -11.77 -7.69
CA VAL A 59 12.81 -12.68 -7.68
C VAL A 59 11.51 -11.92 -7.95
N PRO A 60 10.66 -12.40 -8.87
CA PRO A 60 9.33 -11.83 -9.07
C PRO A 60 8.39 -12.27 -7.95
N LEU A 61 7.48 -11.40 -7.51
CA LEU A 61 6.38 -11.77 -6.63
C LEU A 61 5.26 -12.43 -7.46
N ALA A 62 5.44 -13.72 -7.77
CA ALA A 62 4.57 -14.48 -8.64
C ALA A 62 4.43 -15.93 -8.14
N ILE A 63 3.43 -16.65 -8.63
CA ILE A 63 3.27 -18.10 -8.37
C ILE A 63 4.47 -18.90 -8.88
N ASN A 64 4.72 -20.06 -8.29
CA ASN A 64 5.80 -21.00 -8.65
C ASN A 64 7.23 -20.49 -8.35
N HIS A 65 7.39 -19.51 -7.47
CA HIS A 65 8.70 -18.99 -7.02
C HIS A 65 9.02 -19.28 -5.56
N ARG A 66 8.29 -20.20 -4.90
CA ARG A 66 8.48 -20.51 -3.48
C ARG A 66 9.95 -20.86 -3.14
N SER A 67 10.62 -21.70 -3.96
CA SER A 67 12.01 -22.07 -3.72
C SER A 67 12.99 -20.87 -3.79
N ASP A 68 12.68 -19.89 -4.60
CA ASP A 68 13.47 -18.66 -4.70
C ASP A 68 13.18 -17.73 -3.52
N PHE A 69 11.94 -17.70 -3.03
CA PHE A 69 11.60 -17.00 -1.80
C PHE A 69 12.35 -17.57 -0.60
N VAL A 70 12.41 -18.93 -0.46
CA VAL A 70 13.19 -19.56 0.62
C VAL A 70 14.67 -19.14 0.58
N LYS A 71 15.28 -19.09 -0.62
CA LYS A 71 16.65 -18.59 -0.77
C LYS A 71 16.78 -17.13 -0.35
N ALA A 72 15.80 -16.30 -0.73
CA ALA A 72 15.76 -14.88 -0.42
C ALA A 72 15.61 -14.62 1.09
N PHE A 73 14.85 -15.43 1.81
CA PHE A 73 14.65 -15.29 3.27
C PHE A 73 15.75 -15.91 4.12
N ARG A 74 16.62 -16.75 3.54
CA ARG A 74 17.66 -17.45 4.32
C ARG A 74 18.55 -16.48 5.10
N GLY A 75 18.62 -16.71 6.42
CA GLY A 75 19.41 -15.88 7.35
C GLY A 75 18.79 -14.53 7.72
N ALA A 76 17.55 -14.25 7.29
CA ALA A 76 16.84 -13.05 7.70
C ALA A 76 16.14 -13.26 9.06
N GLN A 77 16.11 -12.21 9.88
CA GLN A 77 15.40 -12.19 11.17
C GLN A 77 13.99 -11.65 11.03
N GLY A 78 13.74 -10.77 10.06
CA GLY A 78 12.42 -10.23 9.82
C GLY A 78 12.11 -10.06 8.34
N ALA A 79 10.81 -9.88 8.04
CA ALA A 79 10.37 -9.64 6.67
C ALA A 79 9.18 -8.67 6.65
N PHE A 80 9.22 -7.73 5.71
CA PHE A 80 8.04 -7.01 5.26
C PHE A 80 7.50 -7.67 4.00
N LEU A 81 6.27 -8.15 4.07
CA LEU A 81 5.60 -8.84 2.98
C LEU A 81 4.43 -8.04 2.46
N MET A 82 4.31 -8.01 1.15
CA MET A 82 3.14 -7.52 0.43
C MET A 82 2.94 -8.35 -0.84
N THR A 83 1.73 -8.40 -1.32
CA THR A 83 1.39 -9.02 -2.60
C THR A 83 1.21 -7.97 -3.69
N PRO A 84 1.51 -8.27 -4.95
CA PRO A 84 1.15 -7.41 -6.07
C PRO A 84 -0.38 -7.36 -6.21
N VAL A 85 -0.88 -6.32 -6.86
CA VAL A 85 -2.29 -6.29 -7.28
C VAL A 85 -2.49 -7.34 -8.38
N VAL A 86 -3.42 -8.25 -8.14
CA VAL A 86 -3.88 -9.25 -9.12
C VAL A 86 -5.27 -8.84 -9.55
N ALA A 87 -5.36 -8.28 -10.77
CA ALA A 87 -6.63 -7.82 -11.29
C ALA A 87 -7.56 -9.01 -11.63
N PRO A 88 -8.87 -8.94 -11.31
CA PRO A 88 -9.81 -9.97 -11.71
C PRO A 88 -9.88 -10.10 -13.26
N PRO A 89 -10.21 -11.26 -13.80
CA PRO A 89 -10.68 -12.48 -13.12
C PRO A 89 -9.60 -13.36 -12.49
N ALA A 90 -8.33 -12.95 -12.48
CA ALA A 90 -7.27 -13.73 -11.85
C ALA A 90 -7.45 -13.77 -10.32
N THR A 91 -7.12 -14.92 -9.70
CA THR A 91 -7.40 -15.20 -8.28
C THR A 91 -6.19 -15.73 -7.49
N TYR A 92 -4.99 -15.60 -8.03
CA TYR A 92 -3.78 -16.20 -7.46
C TYR A 92 -3.04 -15.31 -6.43
N GLU A 93 -3.62 -14.18 -6.01
CA GLU A 93 -2.99 -13.30 -5.00
C GLU A 93 -2.77 -14.04 -3.68
N PHE A 94 -3.78 -14.82 -3.24
CA PHE A 94 -3.67 -15.66 -2.04
C PHE A 94 -2.51 -16.65 -2.14
N ASP A 95 -2.32 -17.31 -3.30
CA ASP A 95 -1.24 -18.29 -3.49
C ASP A 95 0.15 -17.65 -3.39
N ILE A 96 0.33 -16.45 -3.95
CA ILE A 96 1.58 -15.68 -3.81
C ILE A 96 1.85 -15.36 -2.34
N GLY A 97 0.84 -14.87 -1.62
CA GLY A 97 0.97 -14.50 -0.20
C GLY A 97 1.26 -15.70 0.69
N ARG A 98 0.60 -16.84 0.44
CA ARG A 98 0.87 -18.12 1.12
C ARG A 98 2.31 -18.56 0.88
N ASP A 99 2.76 -18.61 -0.39
CA ASP A 99 4.10 -19.06 -0.74
C ASP A 99 5.19 -18.16 -0.13
N LEU A 100 4.97 -16.83 -0.05
CA LEU A 100 5.86 -15.91 0.66
C LEU A 100 5.93 -16.21 2.16
N ALA A 101 4.79 -16.39 2.80
CA ALA A 101 4.71 -16.66 4.24
C ALA A 101 5.34 -18.00 4.60
N ASP A 102 5.00 -19.06 3.87
CA ASP A 102 5.58 -20.38 4.04
C ASP A 102 7.10 -20.37 3.85
N ALA A 103 7.60 -19.68 2.84
CA ALA A 103 9.03 -19.56 2.57
C ALA A 103 9.77 -18.81 3.69
N ALA A 104 9.15 -17.77 4.27
CA ALA A 104 9.70 -17.05 5.41
C ALA A 104 9.80 -17.96 6.65
N VAL A 105 8.77 -18.74 6.94
CA VAL A 105 8.77 -19.71 8.05
C VAL A 105 9.80 -20.82 7.81
N GLU A 106 9.85 -21.40 6.61
CA GLU A 106 10.81 -22.44 6.23
C GLU A 106 12.27 -21.95 6.36
N ALA A 107 12.52 -20.67 6.07
CA ALA A 107 13.83 -20.05 6.20
C ALA A 107 14.19 -19.62 7.63
N GLY A 108 13.26 -19.74 8.58
CA GLY A 108 13.47 -19.40 9.99
C GLY A 108 13.38 -17.90 10.29
N VAL A 109 12.55 -17.15 9.57
CA VAL A 109 12.26 -15.73 9.87
C VAL A 109 11.52 -15.63 11.21
N ASP A 110 11.96 -14.74 12.10
CA ASP A 110 11.40 -14.57 13.44
C ASP A 110 10.13 -13.71 13.46
N HIS A 111 10.02 -12.72 12.55
CA HIS A 111 8.91 -11.77 12.54
C HIS A 111 8.50 -11.38 11.11
N ILE A 112 7.22 -11.55 10.79
CA ILE A 112 6.60 -11.11 9.53
C ILE A 112 5.75 -9.87 9.80
N VAL A 113 5.99 -8.79 9.06
CA VAL A 113 5.08 -7.65 8.95
C VAL A 113 4.39 -7.72 7.58
N PHE A 114 3.09 -7.90 7.54
CA PHE A 114 2.33 -8.06 6.29
C PHE A 114 1.40 -6.87 6.03
N SER A 115 1.45 -6.34 4.81
CA SER A 115 0.50 -5.30 4.35
C SER A 115 -0.81 -5.95 3.94
N THR A 116 -1.82 -5.76 4.76
CA THR A 116 -3.15 -6.36 4.62
C THR A 116 -4.24 -5.32 4.34
N LEU A 117 -5.48 -5.79 4.22
CA LEU A 117 -6.70 -5.00 4.17
C LEU A 117 -7.82 -5.73 4.92
N GLU A 118 -8.99 -5.10 5.07
CA GLU A 118 -10.14 -5.70 5.74
C GLU A 118 -10.80 -6.80 4.87
N ASN A 119 -11.44 -7.79 5.50
CA ASN A 119 -12.15 -8.85 4.80
C ASN A 119 -13.52 -8.38 4.34
N VAL A 120 -13.58 -7.78 3.16
CA VAL A 120 -14.82 -7.20 2.60
C VAL A 120 -15.89 -8.27 2.42
N ASP A 121 -15.53 -9.45 1.94
CA ASP A 121 -16.49 -10.54 1.74
C ASP A 121 -17.17 -10.96 3.06
N GLU A 122 -16.38 -11.17 4.11
CA GLU A 122 -16.88 -11.52 5.43
C GLU A 122 -17.72 -10.39 6.06
N ILE A 123 -17.23 -9.14 6.01
CA ILE A 123 -17.89 -7.98 6.63
C ILE A 123 -19.25 -7.70 5.98
N THR A 124 -19.32 -7.88 4.66
CA THR A 124 -20.53 -7.53 3.87
C THR A 124 -21.43 -8.73 3.59
N GLY A 125 -21.04 -9.94 4.02
CA GLY A 125 -21.74 -11.19 3.69
C GLY A 125 -21.78 -11.46 2.19
N GLY A 126 -20.71 -11.08 1.46
CA GLY A 126 -20.58 -11.27 0.01
C GLY A 126 -21.34 -10.24 -0.83
N SER A 127 -21.94 -9.20 -0.23
CA SER A 127 -22.70 -8.19 -0.97
C SER A 127 -21.85 -7.18 -1.72
N LYS A 128 -20.57 -7.01 -1.36
CA LYS A 128 -19.62 -6.13 -2.03
C LYS A 128 -18.48 -6.94 -2.62
N PHE A 129 -18.07 -6.58 -3.85
CA PHE A 129 -17.03 -7.29 -4.58
C PHE A 129 -15.72 -6.50 -4.56
N ALA A 130 -14.80 -6.88 -3.67
CA ALA A 130 -13.47 -6.29 -3.56
C ALA A 130 -12.42 -7.39 -3.29
N PRO A 131 -12.13 -8.25 -4.28
CA PRO A 131 -11.27 -9.43 -4.10
C PRO A 131 -9.88 -9.09 -3.58
N HIS A 132 -9.25 -7.98 -4.00
CA HIS A 132 -7.94 -7.58 -3.48
C HIS A 132 -7.95 -7.24 -1.97
N PHE A 133 -9.10 -6.80 -1.40
CA PHE A 133 -9.26 -6.66 0.05
C PHE A 133 -9.36 -8.04 0.71
N THR A 134 -10.29 -8.84 0.21
CA THR A 134 -10.60 -10.18 0.75
C THR A 134 -9.39 -11.11 0.71
N ASP A 135 -8.63 -11.13 -0.40
CA ASP A 135 -7.46 -12.00 -0.53
C ASP A 135 -6.34 -11.59 0.43
N LYS A 136 -6.08 -10.30 0.61
CA LYS A 136 -5.12 -9.82 1.62
C LYS A 136 -5.54 -10.18 3.04
N ALA A 137 -6.84 -10.09 3.36
CA ALA A 137 -7.36 -10.52 4.65
C ALA A 137 -7.22 -12.05 4.87
N ARG A 138 -7.44 -12.85 3.83
CA ARG A 138 -7.23 -14.31 3.86
C ARG A 138 -5.75 -14.67 4.06
N ILE A 139 -4.83 -13.96 3.41
CA ILE A 139 -3.38 -14.11 3.62
C ILE A 139 -3.02 -13.77 5.07
N LYS A 140 -3.55 -12.66 5.62
CA LYS A 140 -3.38 -12.31 7.03
C LYS A 140 -3.83 -13.45 7.95
N ALA A 141 -5.04 -13.96 7.75
CA ALA A 141 -5.57 -15.08 8.56
C ALA A 141 -4.69 -16.33 8.45
N TYR A 142 -4.17 -16.63 7.26
CA TYR A 142 -3.22 -17.70 7.05
C TYR A 142 -1.93 -17.51 7.85
N ILE A 143 -1.31 -16.31 7.76
CA ILE A 143 -0.08 -15.98 8.50
C ILE A 143 -0.28 -16.08 10.02
N GLN A 144 -1.45 -15.68 10.53
CA GLN A 144 -1.79 -15.81 11.96
C GLN A 144 -1.82 -17.26 12.46
N GLY A 145 -2.05 -18.23 11.58
CA GLY A 145 -1.99 -19.67 11.88
C GLY A 145 -0.60 -20.29 11.82
N LEU A 146 0.42 -19.55 11.35
CA LEU A 146 1.79 -20.06 11.21
C LEU A 146 2.59 -19.89 12.52
N PRO A 147 3.60 -20.76 12.78
CA PRO A 147 4.45 -20.68 13.97
C PRO A 147 5.52 -19.57 13.84
N VAL A 148 5.10 -18.33 13.58
CA VAL A 148 5.95 -17.16 13.42
C VAL A 148 5.29 -15.95 14.06
N ARG A 149 6.08 -15.06 14.68
CA ARG A 149 5.56 -13.77 15.12
C ARG A 149 5.07 -12.99 13.91
N SER A 150 3.91 -12.38 13.99
CA SER A 150 3.36 -11.60 12.90
C SER A 150 2.71 -10.30 13.37
N SER A 151 2.81 -9.25 12.58
CA SER A 151 2.12 -7.98 12.74
C SER A 151 1.59 -7.53 11.39
N PHE A 152 0.57 -6.69 11.39
CA PHE A 152 -0.13 -6.33 10.17
C PHE A 152 -0.31 -4.82 10.06
N VAL A 153 -0.18 -4.28 8.85
CA VAL A 153 -0.46 -2.88 8.56
C VAL A 153 -1.58 -2.79 7.52
N GLU A 154 -2.50 -1.86 7.73
CA GLU A 154 -3.59 -1.54 6.82
C GLU A 154 -3.46 -0.09 6.38
N LEU A 155 -3.20 0.14 5.08
CA LEU A 155 -3.06 1.49 4.54
C LEU A 155 -4.42 2.04 4.09
N ALA A 156 -4.65 3.32 4.35
CA ALA A 156 -5.76 4.11 3.83
C ALA A 156 -5.70 4.26 2.29
N PHE A 157 -6.68 4.91 1.68
CA PHE A 157 -6.63 5.28 0.27
C PHE A 157 -5.37 6.11 -0.06
N PHE A 158 -4.75 5.85 -1.21
CA PHE A 158 -3.51 6.53 -1.57
C PHE A 158 -3.77 7.87 -2.26
N TYR A 159 -3.17 8.96 -1.77
CA TYR A 159 -3.15 10.23 -2.51
C TYR A 159 -2.62 10.07 -3.93
N THR A 160 -1.62 9.20 -4.11
CA THR A 160 -0.99 8.95 -5.39
C THR A 160 -1.94 8.37 -6.43
N ASN A 161 -3.06 7.75 -6.04
CA ASN A 161 -4.05 7.23 -6.98
C ASN A 161 -4.71 8.36 -7.80
N LEU A 162 -4.87 9.55 -7.20
CA LEU A 162 -5.35 10.73 -7.93
C LEU A 162 -4.36 11.25 -8.97
N LEU A 163 -3.09 10.92 -8.82
CA LEU A 163 -2.04 11.34 -9.74
C LEU A 163 -1.79 10.34 -10.86
N GLU A 164 -2.07 9.07 -10.60
CA GLU A 164 -1.74 7.97 -11.52
C GLU A 164 -2.95 7.45 -12.29
N TYR A 165 -4.03 7.15 -11.59
CA TYR A 165 -5.20 6.44 -12.13
C TYR A 165 -6.40 7.36 -12.31
N TYR A 166 -6.70 8.19 -11.34
CA TYR A 166 -7.86 9.10 -11.32
C TYR A 166 -7.44 10.55 -11.58
N THR A 167 -6.58 10.73 -12.59
CA THR A 167 -5.97 12.02 -12.89
C THR A 167 -7.03 13.01 -13.39
N PRO A 168 -7.10 14.23 -12.82
CA PRO A 168 -7.99 15.27 -13.32
C PRO A 168 -7.63 15.70 -14.74
N ARG A 169 -8.62 16.24 -15.45
CA ARG A 169 -8.43 16.77 -16.80
C ARG A 169 -8.97 18.19 -16.91
N MET A 170 -8.44 18.94 -17.85
CA MET A 170 -8.98 20.28 -18.15
C MET A 170 -10.37 20.19 -18.76
N GLU A 171 -11.31 20.96 -18.24
CA GLU A 171 -12.63 21.19 -18.80
C GLU A 171 -12.92 22.70 -18.74
N GLY A 172 -12.88 23.35 -19.91
CA GLY A 172 -12.87 24.81 -19.98
C GLY A 172 -11.62 25.37 -19.30
N ASP A 173 -11.81 26.23 -18.29
CA ASP A 173 -10.74 26.91 -17.54
C ASP A 173 -10.47 26.27 -16.15
N ALA A 174 -11.12 25.14 -15.84
CA ALA A 174 -10.97 24.45 -14.57
C ALA A 174 -10.48 23.00 -14.76
N LEU A 175 -9.86 22.46 -13.73
CA LEU A 175 -9.56 21.02 -13.63
C LEU A 175 -10.79 20.30 -13.10
N LEU A 176 -11.32 19.36 -13.88
CA LEU A 176 -12.34 18.42 -13.45
C LEU A 176 -11.67 17.27 -12.73
N PHE A 177 -12.06 17.05 -11.48
CA PHE A 177 -11.59 15.94 -10.65
C PHE A 177 -12.64 14.82 -10.60
N PRO A 178 -12.54 13.79 -11.42
CA PRO A 178 -13.40 12.63 -11.30
C PRO A 178 -12.92 11.79 -10.13
N ILE A 179 -13.67 11.82 -9.02
CA ILE A 179 -13.30 11.08 -7.81
C ILE A 179 -14.34 9.98 -7.55
N TYR A 180 -13.83 8.78 -7.25
CA TYR A 180 -14.63 7.58 -7.02
C TYR A 180 -15.37 7.55 -5.67
N LEU A 181 -15.24 8.59 -4.84
CA LEU A 181 -15.95 8.77 -3.57
C LEU A 181 -17.04 9.85 -3.71
N PRO A 182 -18.17 9.74 -2.99
CA PRO A 182 -19.15 10.82 -2.93
C PRO A 182 -18.55 12.13 -2.41
N GLU A 183 -18.99 13.26 -2.96
CA GLU A 183 -18.37 14.58 -2.79
C GLU A 183 -18.08 14.98 -1.32
N HIS A 184 -19.01 14.64 -0.42
CA HIS A 184 -18.92 15.02 0.99
C HIS A 184 -18.60 13.84 1.93
N PHE A 185 -18.37 12.66 1.39
CA PHE A 185 -17.98 11.51 2.20
C PHE A 185 -16.53 11.61 2.64
N ARG A 186 -16.29 11.62 3.95
CA ARG A 186 -14.95 11.69 4.51
C ARG A 186 -14.33 10.31 4.60
N ALA A 187 -13.24 10.10 3.88
CA ALA A 187 -12.48 8.86 3.84
C ALA A 187 -11.04 9.07 4.33
N PRO A 188 -10.39 8.03 4.87
CA PRO A 188 -8.99 8.08 5.23
C PRO A 188 -8.09 7.99 3.99
N PHE A 189 -7.06 8.82 3.95
CA PHE A 189 -6.05 8.86 2.89
C PHE A 189 -4.64 8.86 3.45
N VAL A 190 -3.67 8.45 2.64
CA VAL A 190 -2.25 8.41 3.03
C VAL A 190 -1.33 8.58 1.81
N ASP A 191 -0.13 9.10 2.05
CA ASP A 191 1.00 8.94 1.13
C ASP A 191 1.77 7.66 1.48
N PRO A 192 1.66 6.57 0.70
CA PRO A 192 2.31 5.30 1.02
C PRO A 192 3.84 5.38 0.98
N LEU A 193 4.40 6.36 0.25
CA LEU A 193 5.84 6.53 0.11
C LEU A 193 6.51 7.07 1.38
N THR A 194 5.80 7.83 2.19
CA THR A 194 6.36 8.46 3.40
C THR A 194 5.81 7.89 4.70
N ALA A 195 4.72 7.13 4.65
CA ALA A 195 4.05 6.66 5.86
C ALA A 195 4.29 5.17 6.17
N THR A 196 4.48 4.31 5.16
CA THR A 196 4.61 2.86 5.39
C THR A 196 5.90 2.52 6.13
N GLY A 197 7.01 3.09 5.70
CA GLY A 197 8.33 2.76 6.25
C GLY A 197 8.48 3.06 7.74
N PRO A 198 8.14 4.28 8.22
CA PRO A 198 8.19 4.58 9.65
C PRO A 198 7.33 3.65 10.50
N ALA A 199 6.15 3.26 10.01
CA ALA A 199 5.26 2.32 10.70
C ALA A 199 5.87 0.92 10.81
N VAL A 200 6.42 0.39 9.72
CA VAL A 200 7.08 -0.92 9.70
C VAL A 200 8.35 -0.92 10.54
N LEU A 201 9.12 0.16 10.50
CA LEU A 201 10.31 0.33 11.33
C LEU A 201 9.97 0.28 12.81
N GLU A 202 8.93 1.01 13.26
CA GLU A 202 8.44 1.00 14.64
C GLU A 202 8.02 -0.41 15.09
N ILE A 203 7.31 -1.14 14.22
CA ILE A 203 6.87 -2.52 14.49
C ILE A 203 8.07 -3.46 14.66
N LEU A 204 9.08 -3.35 13.78
CA LEU A 204 10.28 -4.20 13.84
C LEU A 204 11.19 -3.86 15.02
N ASP A 205 11.22 -2.60 15.45
CA ASP A 205 11.97 -2.16 16.63
C ASP A 205 11.31 -2.64 17.96
N HIS A 206 9.98 -2.84 17.96
CA HIS A 206 9.21 -3.20 19.13
C HIS A 206 8.30 -4.43 18.89
N PRO A 207 8.89 -5.58 18.46
CA PRO A 207 8.13 -6.73 17.98
C PRO A 207 7.20 -7.32 19.03
N ASP A 208 7.55 -7.27 20.31
CA ASP A 208 6.72 -7.80 21.41
C ASP A 208 5.47 -6.93 21.67
N ILE A 209 5.57 -5.62 21.41
CA ILE A 209 4.44 -4.71 21.58
C ILE A 209 3.40 -4.94 20.48
N TYR A 210 3.85 -5.16 19.24
CA TYR A 210 2.97 -5.18 18.09
C TYR A 210 2.61 -6.57 17.57
N ALA A 211 3.09 -7.64 18.24
CA ALA A 211 2.75 -9.02 17.87
C ALA A 211 1.23 -9.25 17.82
N GLY A 212 0.74 -9.82 16.74
CA GLY A 212 -0.68 -10.11 16.49
C GLY A 212 -1.56 -8.90 16.15
N GLN A 213 -1.04 -7.68 16.26
CA GLN A 213 -1.82 -6.47 16.03
C GLN A 213 -2.00 -6.15 14.54
N THR A 214 -3.14 -5.52 14.22
CA THR A 214 -3.42 -4.92 12.92
C THR A 214 -3.52 -3.41 13.10
N LEU A 215 -2.64 -2.68 12.43
CA LEU A 215 -2.35 -1.28 12.69
C LEU A 215 -2.67 -0.42 11.46
N PRO A 216 -3.56 0.59 11.56
CA PRO A 216 -3.92 1.44 10.44
C PRO A 216 -2.84 2.48 10.16
N ILE A 217 -2.57 2.75 8.89
CA ILE A 217 -1.66 3.82 8.45
C ILE A 217 -2.46 4.90 7.72
N ILE A 218 -2.57 6.07 8.34
CA ILE A 218 -3.39 7.19 7.88
C ILE A 218 -2.56 8.46 7.84
N GLY A 219 -2.74 9.26 6.78
CA GLY A 219 -2.21 10.62 6.69
C GLY A 219 -3.26 11.67 7.08
N ASP A 220 -4.47 11.55 6.54
CA ASP A 220 -5.55 12.51 6.76
C ASP A 220 -6.93 11.85 6.57
N VAL A 221 -8.00 12.50 7.03
CA VAL A 221 -9.39 12.08 6.79
C VAL A 221 -10.13 13.25 6.14
N LEU A 222 -10.46 13.10 4.85
CA LEU A 222 -10.95 14.18 3.99
C LEU A 222 -12.09 13.70 3.09
N SER A 223 -12.99 14.62 2.73
CA SER A 223 -13.90 14.42 1.61
C SER A 223 -13.29 14.91 0.29
N PRO A 224 -13.79 14.46 -0.88
CA PRO A 224 -13.43 15.02 -2.18
C PRO A 224 -13.57 16.53 -2.24
N ALA A 225 -14.64 17.11 -1.67
CA ALA A 225 -14.84 18.56 -1.59
C ALA A 225 -13.68 19.25 -0.84
N GLU A 226 -13.30 18.73 0.34
CA GLU A 226 -12.17 19.27 1.13
C GLU A 226 -10.84 19.12 0.40
N MET A 227 -10.64 18.02 -0.33
CA MET A 227 -9.44 17.79 -1.14
C MET A 227 -9.33 18.83 -2.27
N ILE A 228 -10.42 19.12 -2.96
CA ILE A 228 -10.46 20.07 -4.06
C ILE A 228 -10.26 21.50 -3.55
N GLU A 229 -10.91 21.89 -2.46
CA GLU A 229 -10.69 23.21 -1.87
C GLU A 229 -9.24 23.42 -1.42
N THR A 230 -8.63 22.39 -0.84
CA THR A 230 -7.20 22.42 -0.49
C THR A 230 -6.32 22.52 -1.73
N PHE A 231 -6.63 21.78 -2.79
CA PHE A 231 -5.91 21.85 -4.06
C PHE A 231 -5.98 23.26 -4.67
N LYS A 232 -7.16 23.86 -4.72
CA LYS A 232 -7.36 25.25 -5.21
C LYS A 232 -6.52 26.24 -4.41
N ARG A 233 -6.53 26.14 -3.09
CA ARG A 233 -5.80 27.03 -2.18
C ARG A 233 -4.29 26.90 -2.34
N VAL A 234 -3.77 25.68 -2.47
CA VAL A 234 -2.32 25.42 -2.57
C VAL A 234 -1.78 25.79 -3.96
N THR A 235 -2.52 25.47 -5.02
CA THR A 235 -2.03 25.59 -6.40
C THR A 235 -2.45 26.88 -7.10
N GLY A 236 -3.46 27.57 -6.58
CA GLY A 236 -4.09 28.73 -7.25
C GLY A 236 -4.93 28.36 -8.48
N ARG A 237 -5.10 27.06 -8.79
CA ARG A 237 -5.84 26.60 -9.97
C ARG A 237 -7.32 26.44 -9.68
N LYS A 238 -8.16 26.68 -10.67
CA LYS A 238 -9.59 26.34 -10.60
C LYS A 238 -9.74 24.83 -10.70
N ALA A 239 -10.59 24.27 -9.83
CA ALA A 239 -10.88 22.85 -9.81
C ALA A 239 -12.33 22.61 -9.39
N VAL A 240 -12.96 21.56 -9.94
CA VAL A 240 -14.33 21.16 -9.66
C VAL A 240 -14.41 19.64 -9.51
N TYR A 241 -15.33 19.21 -8.65
CA TYR A 241 -15.63 17.79 -8.46
C TYR A 241 -16.47 17.25 -9.61
N ALA A 242 -16.21 16.00 -9.98
CA ALA A 242 -17.12 15.18 -10.77
C ALA A 242 -17.24 13.79 -10.12
N SER A 243 -18.43 13.24 -10.13
CA SER A 243 -18.65 11.89 -9.62
C SER A 243 -18.05 10.84 -10.56
N ALA A 244 -17.31 9.88 -10.01
CA ALA A 244 -16.91 8.64 -10.64
C ALA A 244 -17.28 7.45 -9.71
N TYR A 245 -18.37 7.59 -8.95
CA TYR A 245 -18.81 6.66 -7.91
C TYR A 245 -19.67 5.51 -8.45
N THR A 246 -20.26 5.64 -9.64
CA THR A 246 -21.00 4.56 -10.30
C THR A 246 -20.19 3.93 -11.42
N PRO A 247 -20.50 2.67 -11.85
CA PRO A 247 -19.83 2.04 -12.98
C PRO A 247 -19.82 2.89 -14.25
N ASP A 248 -20.95 3.48 -14.61
CA ASP A 248 -21.09 4.32 -15.81
C ASP A 248 -20.28 5.62 -15.70
N GLU A 249 -20.25 6.24 -14.52
CA GLU A 249 -19.45 7.44 -14.27
C GLU A 249 -17.97 7.12 -14.31
N LEU A 250 -17.54 6.03 -13.67
CA LEU A 250 -16.15 5.59 -13.69
C LEU A 250 -15.67 5.37 -15.12
N VAL A 251 -16.39 4.58 -15.92
CA VAL A 251 -16.01 4.31 -17.31
C VAL A 251 -16.11 5.55 -18.19
N ARG A 252 -17.09 6.44 -17.96
CA ARG A 252 -17.18 7.73 -18.69
C ARG A 252 -15.95 8.60 -18.50
N HIS A 253 -15.42 8.65 -17.27
CA HIS A 253 -14.26 9.47 -16.95
C HIS A 253 -12.92 8.78 -17.29
N PHE A 254 -12.88 7.46 -17.20
CA PHE A 254 -11.71 6.60 -17.37
C PHE A 254 -12.07 5.38 -18.23
N PRO A 255 -12.16 5.56 -19.58
CA PRO A 255 -12.60 4.50 -20.49
C PRO A 255 -11.79 3.21 -20.41
N GLU A 256 -10.52 3.29 -20.01
CA GLU A 256 -9.62 2.15 -19.84
C GLU A 256 -10.12 1.13 -18.80
N PHE A 257 -10.89 1.55 -17.79
CA PHE A 257 -11.52 0.61 -16.87
C PHE A 257 -12.61 -0.24 -17.55
N GLY A 258 -13.27 0.31 -18.58
CA GLY A 258 -14.34 -0.39 -19.29
C GLY A 258 -13.89 -1.61 -20.10
N GLU A 259 -12.58 -1.78 -20.32
CA GLU A 259 -12.02 -2.96 -20.98
C GLU A 259 -12.12 -4.23 -20.08
N ASN A 260 -12.30 -4.05 -18.77
CA ASN A 260 -12.46 -5.13 -17.80
C ASN A 260 -13.61 -4.84 -16.82
N SER A 261 -14.76 -5.42 -17.09
CA SER A 261 -15.98 -5.22 -16.28
C SER A 261 -15.84 -5.70 -14.83
N GLU A 262 -15.02 -6.72 -14.58
CA GLU A 262 -14.75 -7.19 -13.21
C GLU A 262 -13.87 -6.23 -12.45
N LEU A 263 -12.92 -5.57 -13.11
CA LEU A 263 -12.12 -4.51 -12.51
C LEU A 263 -12.99 -3.29 -12.16
N VAL A 264 -13.95 -2.92 -13.02
CA VAL A 264 -14.95 -1.88 -12.69
C VAL A 264 -15.74 -2.28 -11.45
N ARG A 265 -16.26 -3.51 -11.43
CA ARG A 265 -17.05 -4.04 -10.31
C ARG A 265 -16.23 -4.05 -9.01
N GLU A 266 -14.94 -4.43 -9.08
CA GLU A 266 -14.03 -4.43 -7.93
C GLU A 266 -13.81 -3.02 -7.37
N ASN A 267 -13.52 -2.05 -8.25
CA ASN A 267 -13.30 -0.66 -7.83
C ASN A 267 -14.55 -0.06 -7.18
N ILE A 268 -15.72 -0.27 -7.77
CA ILE A 268 -16.98 0.22 -7.21
C ILE A 268 -17.31 -0.51 -5.90
N GLY A 269 -17.13 -1.84 -5.83
CA GLY A 269 -17.41 -2.62 -4.62
C GLY A 269 -16.51 -2.22 -3.44
N MET A 270 -15.24 -1.92 -3.69
CA MET A 270 -14.33 -1.36 -2.68
C MET A 270 -14.84 -0.02 -2.13
N VAL A 271 -15.31 0.86 -3.00
CA VAL A 271 -15.76 2.20 -2.61
C VAL A 271 -17.11 2.13 -1.88
N GLU A 272 -18.06 1.34 -2.39
CA GLU A 272 -19.34 1.09 -1.72
C GLU A 272 -19.12 0.49 -0.32
N TYR A 273 -18.19 -0.47 -0.19
CA TYR A 273 -17.78 -0.99 1.13
C TYR A 273 -17.32 0.14 2.05
N ALA A 274 -16.40 1.00 1.58
CA ALA A 274 -15.89 2.09 2.40
C ALA A 274 -16.99 3.08 2.83
N VAL A 275 -17.95 3.35 1.95
CA VAL A 275 -19.07 4.29 2.21
C VAL A 275 -20.09 3.69 3.19
N GLU A 276 -20.44 2.42 3.01
CA GLU A 276 -21.54 1.79 3.76
C GLU A 276 -21.08 1.19 5.11
N TYR A 277 -19.86 0.63 5.16
CA TYR A 277 -19.34 -0.10 6.32
C TYR A 277 -18.20 0.62 7.03
N GLY A 278 -17.59 1.61 6.39
CA GLY A 278 -16.35 2.25 6.83
C GLY A 278 -15.11 1.56 6.26
N TYR A 279 -14.07 2.35 5.95
CA TYR A 279 -12.83 1.82 5.37
C TYR A 279 -12.07 0.90 6.33
N PHE A 280 -11.96 1.32 7.60
CA PHE A 280 -11.37 0.54 8.69
C PHE A 280 -12.44 0.03 9.65
N ARG A 281 -12.19 -1.09 10.29
CA ARG A 281 -13.01 -1.55 11.42
C ARG A 281 -12.99 -0.52 12.55
N LYS A 282 -14.09 -0.48 13.31
CA LYS A 282 -14.29 0.50 14.40
C LYS A 282 -13.30 0.34 15.58
N ASP A 283 -12.67 -0.83 15.72
CA ASP A 283 -11.68 -1.14 16.75
C ASP A 283 -10.26 -0.71 16.38
N ARG A 284 -10.03 -0.16 15.18
CA ARG A 284 -8.72 0.34 14.77
C ARG A 284 -8.36 1.66 15.46
N ASP A 285 -7.16 1.73 15.99
CA ASP A 285 -6.60 2.98 16.52
C ASP A 285 -6.11 3.89 15.38
N LEU A 286 -7.02 4.70 14.86
CA LEU A 286 -6.74 5.56 13.71
C LEU A 286 -5.65 6.62 13.97
N LEU A 287 -5.31 6.88 15.24
CA LEU A 287 -4.27 7.85 15.59
C LEU A 287 -2.89 7.21 15.75
N TRP A 288 -2.80 5.87 15.74
CA TRP A 288 -1.54 5.16 15.96
C TRP A 288 -0.45 5.63 15.01
N SER A 289 -0.67 5.60 13.72
CA SER A 289 0.35 5.95 12.73
C SER A 289 0.81 7.40 12.85
N ARG A 290 -0.08 8.30 13.26
CA ARG A 290 0.27 9.70 13.49
C ARG A 290 1.11 9.87 14.75
N ARG A 291 0.88 9.07 15.81
CA ARG A 291 1.71 9.11 17.02
C ARG A 291 3.13 8.65 16.77
N ILE A 292 3.32 7.58 15.97
CA ILE A 292 4.65 7.05 15.65
C ILE A 292 5.36 7.83 14.55
N ASN A 293 4.61 8.48 13.67
CA ASN A 293 5.12 9.32 12.58
C ASN A 293 4.36 10.65 12.53
N PRO A 294 4.66 11.61 13.41
CA PRO A 294 4.02 12.94 13.40
C PRO A 294 4.23 13.70 12.09
N SER A 295 5.26 13.36 11.33
CA SER A 295 5.56 13.95 10.01
C SER A 295 4.82 13.28 8.84
N SER A 296 3.94 12.29 9.10
CA SER A 296 3.06 11.74 8.07
C SER A 296 2.26 12.85 7.39
N LEU A 297 2.33 12.91 6.06
CA LEU A 297 1.81 14.03 5.30
C LEU A 297 0.27 14.08 5.34
N THR A 298 -0.27 15.27 5.65
CA THR A 298 -1.65 15.61 5.31
C THR A 298 -1.75 15.83 3.79
N TRP A 299 -2.97 15.90 3.26
CA TRP A 299 -3.18 16.19 1.84
C TRP A 299 -2.53 17.53 1.42
N GLU A 300 -2.67 18.56 2.24
CA GLU A 300 -2.03 19.86 1.98
C GLU A 300 -0.50 19.74 1.93
N GLN A 301 0.09 19.08 2.92
CA GLN A 301 1.54 18.87 2.97
C GLN A 301 2.05 18.02 1.79
N PHE A 302 1.25 17.03 1.36
CA PHE A 302 1.54 16.23 0.18
C PHE A 302 1.56 17.09 -1.09
N LEU A 303 0.57 17.96 -1.28
CA LEU A 303 0.52 18.88 -2.41
C LEU A 303 1.73 19.83 -2.42
N VAL A 304 2.03 20.44 -1.28
CA VAL A 304 3.19 21.37 -1.15
C VAL A 304 4.50 20.62 -1.43
N LYS A 305 4.69 19.45 -0.83
CA LYS A 305 5.94 18.66 -0.97
C LYS A 305 6.15 18.16 -2.40
N THR A 306 5.09 17.73 -3.07
CA THR A 306 5.18 17.16 -4.42
C THR A 306 5.12 18.22 -5.52
N GLY A 307 4.59 19.40 -5.22
CA GLY A 307 4.30 20.44 -6.22
C GLY A 307 3.32 19.96 -7.30
N TRP A 308 2.42 19.00 -6.95
CA TRP A 308 1.50 18.47 -7.94
C TRP A 308 0.46 19.52 -8.36
N ASP A 309 0.34 19.70 -9.66
CA ASP A 309 -0.49 20.73 -10.30
C ASP A 309 -1.70 20.14 -11.07
N GLY A 310 -2.04 18.87 -10.83
CA GLY A 310 -3.16 18.18 -11.50
C GLY A 310 -2.75 17.38 -12.74
N LYS A 311 -1.48 17.33 -13.11
CA LYS A 311 -1.00 16.52 -14.24
C LYS A 311 -0.75 15.07 -13.81
N LYS A 312 -0.93 14.15 -14.77
CA LYS A 312 -0.59 12.74 -14.56
C LYS A 312 0.87 12.58 -14.15
N ARG A 313 1.09 11.82 -13.09
CA ARG A 313 2.43 11.53 -12.58
C ARG A 313 2.51 10.10 -12.09
N ALA A 314 3.45 9.31 -12.61
CA ALA A 314 3.73 7.99 -12.11
C ALA A 314 4.70 8.03 -10.94
N PHE A 315 4.41 7.31 -9.85
CA PHE A 315 5.28 7.22 -8.67
C PHE A 315 5.97 5.86 -8.52
N GLY A 316 5.60 4.88 -9.32
CA GLY A 316 6.04 3.50 -9.11
C GLY A 316 7.35 3.13 -9.79
N LEU A 317 7.57 3.52 -11.02
CA LEU A 317 8.61 2.91 -11.86
C LEU A 317 9.28 3.91 -12.82
N SER A 318 9.09 5.19 -12.66
CA SER A 318 9.70 6.16 -13.57
C SER A 318 11.12 6.47 -13.13
N SER A 319 11.80 6.24 -14.03
CA SER A 319 12.90 6.67 -14.88
C SER A 319 14.15 6.97 -14.13
#